data_08a82e59ca75e874e85e223f2ec4099a
#
_entry.id   08a82e59ca75e874e85e223f2ec4099a
#
_cell.length_a   1.000
_cell.length_b   1.000
_cell.length_c   1.000
_cell.angle_alpha   90.00
_cell.angle_beta   90.00
_cell.angle_gamma   90.00
#
_symmetry.space_group_name_H-M   'P 1'
#
loop_
_entity.id
_entity.type
_entity.pdbx_description
1 polymer ?
#
loop_
_entity_poly.entity_id
_entity_poly.type
_entity_poly.pdbx_seq_one_letter_code
_entity_poly.pdbx_strand_id
1 'polypeptide(L)'
;MIDYLKKRPMLLCGLCASALCVIGFYSRVAIFFIGIALIILFFFFLQKNCNKIYAFIIFMLIIISVSMLSPFTEIDKISDSDNACVRGSFIVLENSVNHGGYYSSVVKAADCDGLQNGTRVLIFSRDGGFECGDKINASVNLSGIDEKYRASDYSEKIYLTGNAEAVTLLSGEKAPFLSSVNKTREYIINTLFSNAP
;
A
#
# COMPACT_ATOMS: atom_id res chain seq x y z
N MET A 1 -30.95 0.55 21.09
CA MET A 1 -29.69 0.66 20.35
C MET A 1 -29.79 1.58 19.12
N ILE A 2 -30.79 1.43 18.26
CA ILE A 2 -30.97 2.27 17.07
C ILE A 2 -31.15 3.76 17.42
N ASP A 3 -31.92 4.10 18.45
CA ASP A 3 -32.14 5.49 18.88
C ASP A 3 -30.90 6.14 19.50
N TYR A 4 -30.01 5.36 20.06
CA TYR A 4 -28.72 5.82 20.55
C TYR A 4 -27.78 6.19 19.41
N LEU A 5 -27.74 5.38 18.34
CA LEU A 5 -26.95 5.63 17.13
C LEU A 5 -27.45 6.84 16.34
N LYS A 6 -28.77 7.09 16.29
CA LYS A 6 -29.35 8.28 15.65
C LYS A 6 -28.89 9.59 16.31
N LYS A 7 -28.63 9.57 17.63
CA LYS A 7 -28.11 10.73 18.37
C LYS A 7 -26.62 10.95 18.20
N ARG A 8 -25.88 9.98 17.63
CA ARG A 8 -24.42 10.04 17.46
C ARG A 8 -24.02 9.67 16.02
N PRO A 9 -24.26 10.57 15.05
CA PRO A 9 -24.04 10.28 13.63
C PRO A 9 -22.58 9.92 13.30
N MET A 10 -21.59 10.48 14.04
CA MET A 10 -20.17 10.16 13.84
C MET A 10 -19.82 8.73 14.24
N LEU A 11 -20.45 8.19 15.28
CA LEU A 11 -20.26 6.81 15.70
C LEU A 11 -20.83 5.84 14.65
N LEU A 12 -21.99 6.17 14.08
CA LEU A 12 -22.57 5.42 12.96
C LEU A 12 -21.65 5.45 11.74
N CYS A 13 -21.09 6.60 11.41
CA CYS A 13 -20.13 6.74 10.31
C CYS A 13 -18.89 5.85 10.53
N GLY A 14 -18.32 5.86 11.72
CA GLY A 14 -17.16 5.01 12.06
C GLY A 14 -17.46 3.53 11.95
N LEU A 15 -18.61 3.06 12.43
CA LEU A 15 -19.02 1.66 12.30
C LEU A 15 -19.23 1.25 10.83
N CYS A 16 -19.91 2.10 10.04
CA CYS A 16 -20.10 1.83 8.60
C CYS A 16 -18.76 1.81 7.85
N ALA A 17 -17.85 2.74 8.15
CA ALA A 17 -16.53 2.77 7.55
C ALA A 17 -15.71 1.51 7.86
N SER A 18 -15.72 1.07 9.13
CA SER A 18 -15.05 -0.17 9.54
C SER A 18 -15.62 -1.40 8.84
N ALA A 19 -16.94 -1.48 8.71
CA ALA A 19 -17.59 -2.57 7.99
C ALA A 19 -17.22 -2.56 6.49
N LEU A 20 -17.18 -1.39 5.85
CA LEU A 20 -16.76 -1.23 4.46
C LEU A 20 -15.30 -1.66 4.25
N CYS A 21 -14.40 -1.31 5.16
CA CYS A 21 -13.01 -1.75 5.11
C CYS A 21 -12.89 -3.28 5.17
N VAL A 22 -13.62 -3.92 6.08
CA VAL A 22 -13.62 -5.39 6.20
C VAL A 22 -14.19 -6.03 4.91
N ILE A 23 -15.34 -5.57 4.43
CA ILE A 23 -15.96 -6.11 3.21
C ILE A 23 -15.05 -5.91 2.00
N GLY A 24 -14.42 -4.72 1.87
CA GLY A 24 -13.52 -4.40 0.78
C GLY A 24 -12.28 -5.27 0.73
N PHE A 25 -11.80 -5.67 1.90
CA PHE A 25 -10.67 -6.58 1.99
C PHE A 25 -10.98 -7.98 1.42
N TYR A 26 -12.21 -8.48 1.64
CA TYR A 26 -12.62 -9.81 1.19
C TYR A 26 -13.23 -9.86 -0.22
N SER A 27 -13.87 -8.79 -0.68
CA SER A 27 -14.57 -8.81 -1.96
C SER A 27 -14.66 -7.43 -2.62
N ARG A 28 -13.85 -7.23 -3.68
CA ARG A 28 -13.92 -6.02 -4.51
C ARG A 28 -15.28 -5.83 -5.19
N VAL A 29 -15.92 -6.95 -5.59
CA VAL A 29 -17.22 -6.92 -6.25
C VAL A 29 -18.29 -6.37 -5.30
N ALA A 30 -18.29 -6.81 -4.05
CA ALA A 30 -19.23 -6.31 -3.04
C ALA A 30 -19.04 -4.81 -2.80
N ILE A 31 -17.81 -4.32 -2.67
CA ILE A 31 -17.51 -2.89 -2.50
C ILE A 31 -18.00 -2.05 -3.69
N PHE A 32 -17.85 -2.55 -4.91
CA PHE A 32 -18.33 -1.85 -6.10
C PHE A 32 -19.86 -1.65 -6.06
N PHE A 33 -20.63 -2.70 -5.77
CA PHE A 33 -22.08 -2.61 -5.65
C PHE A 33 -22.52 -1.73 -4.47
N ILE A 34 -21.84 -1.79 -3.34
CA ILE A 34 -22.09 -0.92 -2.18
C ILE A 34 -21.84 0.53 -2.56
N GLY A 35 -20.74 0.82 -3.27
CA GLY A 35 -20.44 2.18 -3.76
C GLY A 35 -21.55 2.73 -4.65
N ILE A 36 -22.05 1.95 -5.60
CA ILE A 36 -23.19 2.35 -6.46
C ILE A 36 -24.45 2.62 -5.61
N ALA A 37 -24.77 1.73 -4.66
CA ALA A 37 -25.93 1.91 -3.79
C ALA A 37 -25.82 3.19 -2.95
N LEU A 38 -24.62 3.49 -2.42
CA LEU A 38 -24.36 4.73 -1.67
C LEU A 38 -24.50 5.98 -2.54
N ILE A 39 -24.09 5.95 -3.81
CA ILE A 39 -24.26 7.05 -4.74
C ILE A 39 -25.77 7.32 -4.99
N ILE A 40 -26.55 6.27 -5.25
CA ILE A 40 -28.00 6.38 -5.45
C ILE A 40 -28.67 6.99 -4.20
N LEU A 41 -28.28 6.50 -3.02
CA LEU A 41 -28.80 6.96 -1.74
C LEU A 41 -28.42 8.42 -1.47
N PHE A 42 -27.21 8.84 -1.86
CA PHE A 42 -26.75 10.23 -1.77
C PHE A 42 -27.62 11.17 -2.59
N PHE A 43 -27.92 10.83 -3.86
CA PHE A 43 -28.80 11.62 -4.71
C PHE A 43 -30.22 11.70 -4.15
N PHE A 44 -30.74 10.60 -3.62
CA PHE A 44 -32.06 10.59 -2.98
C PHE A 44 -32.13 11.53 -1.77
N PHE A 45 -31.09 11.57 -0.93
CA PHE A 45 -31.02 12.47 0.21
C PHE A 45 -30.88 13.94 -0.19
N LEU A 46 -30.17 14.23 -1.28
CA LEU A 46 -30.07 15.60 -1.82
C LEU A 46 -31.43 16.13 -2.30
N GLN A 47 -32.24 15.30 -2.98
CA GLN A 47 -33.53 15.68 -3.49
C GLN A 47 -34.56 15.95 -2.38
N LYS A 48 -34.50 15.23 -1.27
CA LYS A 48 -35.48 15.32 -0.18
C LYS A 48 -35.22 16.39 0.87
N ASN A 49 -34.24 17.26 0.67
CA ASN A 49 -33.84 18.30 1.66
C ASN A 49 -33.59 17.74 3.07
N CYS A 50 -33.07 16.50 3.13
CA CYS A 50 -32.73 15.82 4.36
C CYS A 50 -31.53 16.47 5.06
N ASN A 51 -31.39 16.19 6.34
CA ASN A 51 -30.37 16.76 7.19
C ASN A 51 -28.96 16.67 6.55
N LYS A 52 -28.31 17.80 6.33
CA LYS A 52 -26.99 17.94 5.67
C LYS A 52 -25.91 17.02 6.27
N ILE A 53 -26.06 16.64 7.56
CA ILE A 53 -25.12 15.73 8.25
C ILE A 53 -25.16 14.34 7.61
N TYR A 54 -26.33 13.81 7.27
CA TYR A 54 -26.42 12.48 6.63
C TYR A 54 -25.88 12.49 5.20
N ALA A 55 -26.12 13.56 4.44
CA ALA A 55 -25.51 13.71 3.12
C ALA A 55 -23.98 13.72 3.19
N PHE A 56 -23.39 14.42 4.19
CA PHE A 56 -21.96 14.43 4.43
C PHE A 56 -21.41 13.05 4.80
N ILE A 57 -22.11 12.30 5.67
CA ILE A 57 -21.71 10.94 6.06
C ILE A 57 -21.69 10.02 4.83
N ILE A 58 -22.74 10.06 4.00
CA ILE A 58 -22.82 9.24 2.79
C ILE A 58 -21.69 9.60 1.82
N PHE A 59 -21.40 10.90 1.65
CA PHE A 59 -20.29 11.36 0.81
C PHE A 59 -18.95 10.81 1.30
N MET A 60 -18.68 10.83 2.61
CA MET A 60 -17.48 10.24 3.19
C MET A 60 -17.40 8.73 2.96
N LEU A 61 -18.50 8.00 3.07
CA LEU A 61 -18.55 6.56 2.80
C LEU A 61 -18.28 6.24 1.31
N ILE A 62 -18.74 7.09 0.39
CA ILE A 62 -18.41 6.97 -1.04
C ILE A 62 -16.90 7.12 -1.25
N ILE A 63 -16.27 8.13 -0.66
CA ILE A 63 -14.82 8.34 -0.77
C ILE A 63 -14.06 7.11 -0.26
N ILE A 64 -14.46 6.55 0.88
CA ILE A 64 -13.85 5.36 1.44
C ILE A 64 -14.00 4.17 0.47
N SER A 65 -15.20 3.96 -0.08
CA SER A 65 -15.46 2.87 -1.04
C SER A 65 -14.58 2.99 -2.29
N VAL A 66 -14.44 4.19 -2.85
CA VAL A 66 -13.58 4.44 -4.00
C VAL A 66 -12.11 4.22 -3.66
N SER A 67 -11.67 4.66 -2.48
CA SER A 67 -10.30 4.46 -2.02
C SER A 67 -9.96 2.98 -1.83
N MET A 68 -10.94 2.16 -1.42
CA MET A 68 -10.77 0.71 -1.29
C MET A 68 -10.66 -0.03 -2.64
N LEU A 69 -11.16 0.55 -3.73
CA LEU A 69 -11.03 -0.03 -5.07
C LEU A 69 -9.66 0.25 -5.71
N SER A 70 -8.97 1.31 -5.30
CA SER A 70 -7.67 1.71 -5.86
C SER A 70 -6.61 0.59 -5.82
N PRO A 71 -6.39 -0.12 -4.70
CA PRO A 71 -5.42 -1.21 -4.65
C PRO A 71 -5.72 -2.33 -5.65
N PHE A 72 -6.99 -2.67 -5.86
CA PHE A 72 -7.38 -3.73 -6.79
C PHE A 72 -7.11 -3.36 -8.25
N THR A 73 -7.26 -2.09 -8.62
CA THR A 73 -6.90 -1.64 -9.97
C THR A 73 -5.39 -1.66 -10.22
N GLU A 74 -4.59 -1.44 -9.19
CA GLU A 74 -3.14 -1.58 -9.27
C GLU A 74 -2.75 -3.07 -9.36
N ILE A 75 -3.38 -3.94 -8.58
CA ILE A 75 -3.15 -5.39 -8.62
C ILE A 75 -3.51 -5.97 -9.98
N ASP A 76 -4.66 -5.59 -10.56
CA ASP A 76 -5.07 -6.07 -11.89
C ASP A 76 -4.05 -5.70 -12.99
N LYS A 77 -3.40 -4.53 -12.88
CA LYS A 77 -2.33 -4.13 -13.81
C LYS A 77 -1.03 -4.90 -13.62
N ILE A 78 -0.82 -5.45 -12.43
CA ILE A 78 0.40 -6.13 -12.02
C ILE A 78 0.24 -7.66 -12.15
N SER A 79 -1.00 -8.17 -12.22
CA SER A 79 -1.28 -9.61 -12.29
C SER A 79 -0.62 -10.30 -13.48
N ASP A 80 -0.43 -9.59 -14.58
CA ASP A 80 0.28 -10.11 -15.75
C ASP A 80 1.78 -10.30 -15.51
N SER A 81 2.33 -9.70 -14.44
CA SER A 81 3.72 -9.81 -14.04
C SER A 81 3.96 -10.92 -13.00
N ASP A 82 2.92 -11.65 -12.58
CA ASP A 82 3.06 -12.80 -11.68
C ASP A 82 3.82 -13.93 -12.41
N ASN A 83 4.84 -14.49 -11.74
CA ASN A 83 5.79 -15.45 -12.28
C ASN A 83 6.65 -14.94 -13.46
N ALA A 84 6.73 -13.65 -13.67
CA ALA A 84 7.61 -13.04 -14.66
C ALA A 84 9.02 -12.80 -14.12
N CYS A 85 10.03 -12.99 -14.96
CA CYS A 85 11.38 -12.54 -14.67
C CYS A 85 11.55 -11.11 -15.22
N VAL A 86 11.70 -10.16 -14.32
CA VAL A 86 11.83 -8.73 -14.62
C VAL A 86 13.27 -8.29 -14.41
N ARG A 87 13.83 -7.56 -15.37
CA ARG A 87 15.17 -6.98 -15.26
C ARG A 87 15.10 -5.48 -15.36
N GLY A 88 15.89 -4.81 -14.52
CA GLY A 88 15.94 -3.35 -14.57
C GLY A 88 16.44 -2.71 -13.30
N SER A 89 16.24 -1.40 -13.21
CA SER A 89 16.69 -0.61 -12.08
C SER A 89 15.56 -0.40 -11.08
N PHE A 90 15.93 -0.53 -9.80
CA PHE A 90 15.02 -0.35 -8.68
C PHE A 90 15.63 0.66 -7.71
N ILE A 91 14.77 1.39 -7.00
CA ILE A 91 15.15 2.30 -5.92
C ILE A 91 14.76 1.66 -4.59
N VAL A 92 15.71 1.52 -3.69
CA VAL A 92 15.48 0.98 -2.34
C VAL A 92 14.70 1.99 -1.52
N LEU A 93 13.54 1.59 -1.00
CA LEU A 93 12.67 2.45 -0.20
C LEU A 93 12.96 2.36 1.29
N GLU A 94 13.45 1.22 1.76
CA GLU A 94 13.79 0.95 3.15
C GLU A 94 15.12 0.20 3.23
N ASN A 95 15.84 0.40 4.34
CA ASN A 95 17.10 -0.32 4.56
C ASN A 95 16.86 -1.82 4.54
N SER A 96 17.78 -2.56 3.91
CA SER A 96 17.71 -4.02 3.85
C SER A 96 17.71 -4.64 5.23
N VAL A 97 16.81 -5.59 5.47
CA VAL A 97 16.74 -6.37 6.71
C VAL A 97 17.46 -7.71 6.52
N ASN A 98 18.42 -8.02 7.38
CA ASN A 98 19.16 -9.29 7.35
C ASN A 98 18.41 -10.37 8.13
N HIS A 99 18.14 -11.51 7.49
CA HIS A 99 17.48 -12.68 8.07
C HIS A 99 18.41 -13.88 8.32
N GLY A 100 19.73 -13.63 8.39
CA GLY A 100 20.71 -14.68 8.72
C GLY A 100 21.11 -15.59 7.57
N GLY A 101 20.86 -15.19 6.33
CA GLY A 101 21.22 -15.94 5.11
C GLY A 101 20.70 -15.32 3.85
N TYR A 102 19.80 -14.39 4.01
CA TYR A 102 19.25 -13.56 2.94
C TYR A 102 18.82 -12.20 3.48
N TYR A 103 18.65 -11.27 2.60
CA TYR A 103 18.16 -9.92 2.90
C TYR A 103 16.78 -9.73 2.28
N SER A 104 15.91 -9.01 2.97
CA SER A 104 14.67 -8.48 2.40
C SER A 104 14.77 -6.97 2.24
N SER A 105 14.25 -6.44 1.14
CA SER A 105 14.25 -5.00 0.86
C SER A 105 12.99 -4.62 0.13
N VAL A 106 12.36 -3.54 0.55
CA VAL A 106 11.25 -2.93 -0.19
C VAL A 106 11.83 -2.01 -1.25
N VAL A 107 11.54 -2.30 -2.50
CA VAL A 107 12.05 -1.53 -3.63
C VAL A 107 10.91 -1.00 -4.49
N LYS A 108 11.22 0.03 -5.26
CA LYS A 108 10.32 0.65 -6.23
C LYS A 108 10.92 0.52 -7.62
N ALA A 109 10.17 -0.02 -8.58
CA ALA A 109 10.58 -0.08 -9.97
C ALA A 109 10.81 1.35 -10.53
N ALA A 110 11.97 1.59 -11.10
CA ALA A 110 12.35 2.86 -11.72
C ALA A 110 12.41 2.77 -13.22
N ASP A 111 13.05 1.73 -13.75
CA ASP A 111 13.16 1.46 -15.17
C ASP A 111 13.33 -0.06 -15.33
N CYS A 112 12.24 -0.75 -15.52
CA CYS A 112 12.19 -2.21 -15.54
C CYS A 112 11.39 -2.70 -16.76
N ASP A 113 11.91 -3.72 -17.43
CA ASP A 113 11.21 -4.39 -18.51
C ASP A 113 10.06 -5.23 -17.94
N GLY A 114 8.82 -4.96 -18.38
CA GLY A 114 7.65 -5.74 -17.98
C GLY A 114 7.02 -5.37 -16.62
N LEU A 115 7.52 -4.33 -15.96
CA LEU A 115 6.94 -3.83 -14.71
C LEU A 115 6.69 -2.33 -14.78
N GLN A 116 5.51 -1.89 -14.37
CA GLN A 116 5.17 -0.47 -14.37
C GLN A 116 6.06 0.32 -13.41
N ASN A 117 6.63 1.45 -13.90
CA ASN A 117 7.41 2.35 -13.06
C ASN A 117 6.59 2.82 -11.85
N GLY A 118 7.23 2.77 -10.68
CA GLY A 118 6.56 3.13 -9.44
C GLY A 118 6.01 1.95 -8.65
N THR A 119 5.89 0.76 -9.23
CA THR A 119 5.45 -0.45 -8.55
C THR A 119 6.39 -0.80 -7.40
N ARG A 120 5.82 -1.08 -6.23
CA ARG A 120 6.57 -1.55 -5.05
C ARG A 120 6.63 -3.06 -5.04
N VAL A 121 7.81 -3.58 -4.77
CA VAL A 121 8.10 -5.01 -4.71
C VAL A 121 8.90 -5.29 -3.45
N LEU A 122 8.56 -6.36 -2.73
CA LEU A 122 9.39 -6.89 -1.67
C LEU A 122 10.36 -7.91 -2.27
N ILE A 123 11.63 -7.57 -2.36
CA ILE A 123 12.65 -8.47 -2.92
C ILE A 123 13.41 -9.20 -1.81
N PHE A 124 13.72 -10.46 -2.10
CA PHE A 124 14.62 -11.28 -1.32
C PHE A 124 15.88 -11.54 -2.13
N SER A 125 17.06 -11.29 -1.55
CA SER A 125 18.34 -11.51 -2.21
C SER A 125 19.38 -12.10 -1.24
N ARG A 126 20.40 -12.75 -1.78
CA ARG A 126 21.58 -13.14 -0.99
C ARG A 126 22.54 -11.98 -0.81
N ASP A 127 22.57 -11.08 -1.77
CA ASP A 127 23.32 -9.84 -1.69
C ASP A 127 22.45 -8.78 -1.01
N GLY A 128 23.03 -8.03 -0.08
CA GLY A 128 22.26 -7.08 0.73
C GLY A 128 23.12 -5.96 1.27
N GLY A 129 22.57 -5.28 2.28
CA GLY A 129 23.20 -4.13 2.90
C GLY A 129 22.91 -2.84 2.15
N PHE A 130 21.85 -2.83 1.32
CA PHE A 130 21.40 -1.64 0.62
C PHE A 130 20.72 -0.68 1.59
N GLU A 131 20.98 0.60 1.42
CA GLU A 131 20.38 1.67 2.18
C GLU A 131 19.20 2.28 1.42
N CYS A 132 18.29 2.89 2.18
CA CYS A 132 17.19 3.66 1.58
C CYS A 132 17.72 4.76 0.65
N GLY A 133 17.18 4.80 -0.55
CA GLY A 133 17.60 5.72 -1.61
C GLY A 133 18.65 5.15 -2.57
N ASP A 134 19.24 4.00 -2.27
CA ASP A 134 20.15 3.35 -3.20
C ASP A 134 19.42 2.92 -4.46
N LYS A 135 20.10 3.03 -5.60
CA LYS A 135 19.62 2.53 -6.88
C LYS A 135 20.36 1.22 -7.19
N ILE A 136 19.61 0.17 -7.39
CA ILE A 136 20.14 -1.16 -7.68
C ILE A 136 19.67 -1.62 -9.06
N ASN A 137 20.48 -2.40 -9.74
CA ASN A 137 20.08 -3.15 -10.94
C ASN A 137 19.96 -4.62 -10.56
N ALA A 138 18.83 -5.24 -10.87
CA ALA A 138 18.58 -6.62 -10.49
C ALA A 138 17.74 -7.35 -11.54
N SER A 139 17.90 -8.67 -11.56
CA SER A 139 16.99 -9.60 -12.21
C SER A 139 16.11 -10.21 -11.11
N VAL A 140 14.82 -9.99 -11.17
CA VAL A 140 13.88 -10.39 -10.11
C VAL A 140 12.85 -11.35 -10.69
N ASN A 141 12.77 -12.54 -10.12
CA ASN A 141 11.69 -13.49 -10.40
C ASN A 141 10.52 -13.14 -9.50
N LEU A 142 9.48 -12.53 -10.09
CA LEU A 142 8.30 -12.05 -9.38
C LEU A 142 7.35 -13.19 -9.03
N SER A 143 6.67 -13.05 -7.91
CA SER A 143 5.58 -13.91 -7.46
C SER A 143 4.55 -13.10 -6.69
N GLY A 144 3.30 -13.57 -6.68
CA GLY A 144 2.25 -13.00 -5.85
C GLY A 144 2.58 -13.12 -4.36
N ILE A 145 1.95 -12.29 -3.54
CA ILE A 145 2.12 -12.31 -2.10
C ILE A 145 1.34 -13.48 -1.49
N ASP A 146 1.97 -14.21 -0.57
CA ASP A 146 1.32 -15.24 0.23
C ASP A 146 0.13 -14.65 1.00
N GLU A 147 -0.99 -15.37 1.03
CA GLU A 147 -2.22 -14.95 1.72
C GLU A 147 -1.99 -14.54 3.17
N LYS A 148 -1.06 -15.18 3.86
CA LYS A 148 -0.70 -14.89 5.25
C LYS A 148 -0.20 -13.47 5.47
N TYR A 149 0.53 -12.90 4.51
CA TYR A 149 1.15 -11.58 4.63
C TYR A 149 0.40 -10.50 3.84
N ARG A 150 -0.59 -10.90 3.04
CA ARG A 150 -1.34 -10.01 2.13
C ARG A 150 -1.87 -8.75 2.80
N ALA A 151 -2.42 -8.86 4.01
CA ALA A 151 -2.99 -7.71 4.71
C ALA A 151 -1.95 -6.67 5.09
N SER A 152 -0.78 -7.10 5.58
CA SER A 152 0.33 -6.24 5.94
C SER A 152 0.91 -5.56 4.70
N ASP A 153 1.26 -6.35 3.69
CA ASP A 153 1.98 -5.87 2.52
C ASP A 153 1.11 -4.95 1.66
N TYR A 154 -0.19 -5.24 1.54
CA TYR A 154 -1.13 -4.36 0.83
C TYR A 154 -1.33 -3.02 1.54
N SER A 155 -1.22 -2.97 2.87
CA SER A 155 -1.27 -1.70 3.61
C SER A 155 -0.10 -0.78 3.26
N GLU A 156 1.05 -1.37 2.87
CA GLU A 156 2.26 -0.68 2.42
C GLU A 156 2.32 -0.50 0.90
N LYS A 157 1.25 -0.89 0.19
CA LYS A 157 1.16 -0.89 -1.29
C LYS A 157 2.19 -1.79 -1.96
N ILE A 158 2.57 -2.87 -1.30
CA ILE A 158 3.38 -3.94 -1.85
C ILE A 158 2.41 -5.00 -2.37
N TYR A 159 2.47 -5.33 -3.64
CA TYR A 159 1.56 -6.28 -4.29
C TYR A 159 2.28 -7.48 -4.87
N LEU A 160 3.60 -7.42 -4.98
CA LEU A 160 4.46 -8.47 -5.50
C LEU A 160 5.62 -8.71 -4.54
N THR A 161 6.02 -9.97 -4.48
CA THR A 161 7.29 -10.39 -3.91
C THR A 161 8.19 -10.90 -5.03
N GLY A 162 9.49 -10.99 -4.79
CA GLY A 162 10.38 -11.56 -5.79
C GLY A 162 11.71 -11.98 -5.23
N ASN A 163 12.28 -13.01 -5.85
CA ASN A 163 13.64 -13.44 -5.58
C ASN A 163 14.57 -12.74 -6.56
N ALA A 164 15.48 -11.92 -6.03
CA ALA A 164 16.44 -11.20 -6.83
C ALA A 164 17.70 -12.02 -7.02
N GLU A 165 18.11 -12.16 -8.29
CA GLU A 165 19.36 -12.74 -8.72
C GLU A 165 20.25 -11.62 -9.27
N ALA A 166 21.58 -11.75 -9.05
CA ALA A 166 22.56 -10.82 -9.60
C ALA A 166 22.27 -9.34 -9.29
N VAL A 167 22.13 -9.00 -8.01
CA VAL A 167 21.90 -7.62 -7.57
C VAL A 167 23.21 -6.83 -7.63
N THR A 168 23.20 -5.70 -8.35
CA THR A 168 24.33 -4.78 -8.44
C THR A 168 23.92 -3.38 -7.99
N LEU A 169 24.72 -2.81 -7.10
CA LEU A 169 24.54 -1.42 -6.68
C LEU A 169 25.03 -0.49 -7.80
N LEU A 170 24.19 0.41 -8.25
CA LEU A 170 24.56 1.49 -9.17
C LEU A 170 25.26 2.59 -8.37
N SER A 171 26.60 2.47 -8.24
CA SER A 171 27.41 3.39 -7.47
C SER A 171 27.27 4.84 -8.01
N GLY A 172 26.96 5.77 -7.11
CA GLY A 172 26.81 7.21 -7.41
C GLY A 172 25.40 7.70 -7.67
N GLU A 173 24.42 6.82 -7.85
CA GLU A 173 23.02 7.20 -8.06
C GLU A 173 22.18 6.92 -6.80
N LYS A 174 22.21 7.84 -5.84
CA LYS A 174 21.26 7.82 -4.71
C LYS A 174 20.08 8.74 -5.00
N ALA A 175 18.88 8.34 -4.62
CA ALA A 175 17.73 9.23 -4.61
C ALA A 175 17.87 10.21 -3.43
N PRO A 176 18.30 11.48 -3.64
CA PRO A 176 18.78 12.33 -2.56
C PRO A 176 17.70 12.67 -1.53
N PHE A 177 16.45 12.77 -1.99
CA PHE A 177 15.32 13.06 -1.12
C PHE A 177 15.02 11.90 -0.16
N LEU A 178 14.97 10.67 -0.66
CA LEU A 178 14.70 9.47 0.17
C LEU A 178 15.81 9.24 1.20
N SER A 179 17.06 9.39 0.79
CA SER A 179 18.22 9.30 1.70
C SER A 179 18.15 10.33 2.83
N SER A 180 17.76 11.58 2.52
CA SER A 180 17.61 12.63 3.54
C SER A 180 16.45 12.36 4.50
N VAL A 181 15.32 11.92 4.00
CA VAL A 181 14.15 11.56 4.82
C VAL A 181 14.49 10.40 5.76
N ASN A 182 15.18 9.37 5.27
CA ASN A 182 15.56 8.24 6.10
C ASN A 182 16.54 8.63 7.20
N LYS A 183 17.55 9.44 6.91
CA LYS A 183 18.48 9.97 7.92
C LYS A 183 17.76 10.76 9.01
N THR A 184 16.78 11.57 8.64
CA THR A 184 15.96 12.32 9.60
C THR A 184 15.12 11.36 10.47
N ARG A 185 14.51 10.34 9.87
CA ARG A 185 13.75 9.30 10.58
C ARG A 185 14.64 8.57 11.60
N GLU A 186 15.81 8.11 11.17
CA GLU A 186 16.77 7.42 12.04
C GLU A 186 17.26 8.32 13.19
N TYR A 187 17.53 9.59 12.91
CA TYR A 187 17.90 10.55 13.95
C TYR A 187 16.80 10.70 15.00
N ILE A 188 15.54 10.85 14.56
CA ILE A 188 14.39 10.95 15.47
C ILE A 188 14.24 9.67 16.31
N ILE A 189 14.29 8.51 15.68
CA ILE A 189 14.17 7.20 16.37
C ILE A 189 15.28 7.06 17.40
N ASN A 190 16.53 7.29 17.01
CA ASN A 190 17.68 7.16 17.92
C ASN A 190 17.57 8.17 19.09
N THR A 191 17.10 9.39 18.83
CA THR A 191 16.94 10.40 19.89
C THR A 191 15.83 10.03 20.87
N LEU A 192 14.71 9.47 20.38
CA LEU A 192 13.59 9.05 21.23
C LEU A 192 13.92 7.80 22.05
N PHE A 193 14.61 6.84 21.47
CA PHE A 193 14.88 5.55 22.12
C PHE A 193 16.20 5.52 22.89
N SER A 194 17.19 6.37 22.59
CA SER A 194 18.41 6.49 23.40
C SER A 194 18.17 7.09 24.79
N ASN A 195 17.06 7.79 24.97
CA ASN A 195 16.65 8.38 26.25
C ASN A 195 15.53 7.60 26.95
N ALA A 196 15.17 6.42 26.45
CA ALA A 196 14.24 5.54 27.15
C ALA A 196 14.97 4.80 28.27
N PRO A 197 14.47 4.84 29.53
CA PRO A 197 15.11 4.19 30.66
C PRO A 197 15.09 2.65 30.57
#